data_690229a4a2788549d6ec7c343779f47b
#
_entry.id   690229a4a2788549d6ec7c343779f47b
#
_cell.length_a   1.000
_cell.length_b   1.000
_cell.length_c   1.000
_cell.angle_alpha   90.00
_cell.angle_beta   90.00
_cell.angle_gamma   90.00
#
_symmetry.space_group_name_H-M   'P 1'
#
loop_
_entity.id
_entity.type
_entity.pdbx_description
1 polymer ?
#
loop_
_entity_poly.entity_id
_entity_poly.type
_entity_poly.pdbx_seq_one_letter_code
_entity_poly.pdbx_strand_id
1 'polypeptide(L)'
;MTELVTGKALPNVVVTGIAMTTSVATDAESTWKLLLDSQSGIRTLEDSFVEHYDLPVRIGGHLLEDFDHGLTRAERHRMGWLPKMTTVLSRRLWENAGSPEVDPNRLLVSVGTGLGSAEQIVFSYDDIRARGMQGVSPLAVAKYMPNAPAAAIGLERHARAGVLTPISACASGSEGIAQAWRSIVLGEADIAICGGVEVKIEAVAIAAFGQMRIVLSTKNDDPAGACRPFDRDRTGIVFGEAGALMVIETEEHAKARGANILARIMGASITSDGFHMVAPDPNGARAGHAMSRAIQLAGLTPGDIDHVNAHATGTLVGDLAESKAINNALGSNKAAVYAPKAALGHSVGAVGAVESILTVLALRDQVIPPTLNLENLDPEIDLDVVTGKPRPGNYRYALNNSFGFGGHNVAVAFGRY
;
A
#
# COMPACT_ATOMS: atom_id res chain seq x y z
N MET A 1 3.10 18.85 22.26
CA MET A 1 3.81 19.44 21.12
C MET A 1 2.80 19.70 20.02
N THR A 2 2.29 20.91 19.92
CA THR A 2 1.18 21.06 19.00
C THR A 2 0.89 22.49 18.62
N GLU A 3 1.97 23.25 18.49
CA GLU A 3 1.91 24.56 17.88
C GLU A 3 2.97 24.62 16.79
N LEU A 4 2.58 24.28 15.57
CA LEU A 4 3.40 24.59 14.41
C LEU A 4 3.10 26.03 14.01
N VAL A 5 4.15 26.85 13.96
CA VAL A 5 4.27 28.19 13.31
C VAL A 5 3.10 29.19 13.44
N THR A 6 1.86 28.73 13.63
CA THR A 6 0.65 29.59 13.68
C THR A 6 0.01 29.71 15.06
N GLY A 7 0.51 29.02 16.09
CA GLY A 7 -0.08 28.98 17.42
C GLY A 7 -1.46 28.31 17.53
N LYS A 8 -1.91 27.62 16.48
CA LYS A 8 -3.15 26.84 16.49
C LYS A 8 -2.87 25.36 16.68
N ALA A 9 -3.76 24.67 17.39
CA ALA A 9 -3.74 23.20 17.46
C ALA A 9 -3.86 22.61 16.05
N LEU A 10 -3.08 21.54 15.77
CA LEU A 10 -3.18 20.86 14.48
C LEU A 10 -4.57 20.25 14.30
N PRO A 11 -5.15 20.29 13.08
CA PRO A 11 -6.42 19.65 12.83
C PRO A 11 -6.32 18.14 12.99
N ASN A 12 -7.37 17.53 13.55
CA ASN A 12 -7.52 16.08 13.49
C ASN A 12 -7.83 15.66 12.05
N VAL A 13 -7.18 14.61 11.57
CA VAL A 13 -7.42 14.04 10.24
C VAL A 13 -8.11 12.70 10.39
N VAL A 14 -9.18 12.50 9.63
CA VAL A 14 -10.03 11.31 9.69
C VAL A 14 -10.16 10.64 8.32
N VAL A 15 -10.40 9.33 8.35
CA VAL A 15 -10.69 8.52 7.17
C VAL A 15 -12.21 8.43 7.01
N THR A 16 -12.73 8.82 5.85
CA THR A 16 -14.17 8.87 5.58
C THR A 16 -14.61 8.07 4.35
N GLY A 17 -13.64 7.50 3.63
CA GLY A 17 -13.91 6.61 2.51
C GLY A 17 -12.73 5.69 2.26
N ILE A 18 -13.03 4.48 1.81
CA ILE A 18 -12.04 3.47 1.38
C ILE A 18 -12.53 2.77 0.12
N ALA A 19 -11.61 2.47 -0.79
CA ALA A 19 -11.84 1.58 -1.92
C ALA A 19 -10.57 0.79 -2.21
N MET A 20 -10.73 -0.50 -2.46
CA MET A 20 -9.60 -1.41 -2.65
C MET A 20 -10.00 -2.52 -3.62
N THR A 21 -9.03 -2.99 -4.41
CA THR A 21 -9.09 -4.23 -5.18
C THR A 21 -7.81 -5.01 -4.96
N THR A 22 -7.90 -6.32 -4.81
CA THR A 22 -6.77 -7.20 -4.46
C THR A 22 -6.88 -8.53 -5.19
N SER A 23 -5.90 -9.40 -4.99
CA SER A 23 -5.87 -10.75 -5.55
C SER A 23 -6.97 -11.69 -4.98
N VAL A 24 -7.66 -11.32 -3.89
CA VAL A 24 -8.72 -12.13 -3.28
C VAL A 24 -10.12 -11.59 -3.54
N ALA A 25 -10.29 -10.27 -3.72
CA ALA A 25 -11.59 -9.65 -3.95
C ALA A 25 -11.48 -8.29 -4.65
N THR A 26 -12.61 -7.80 -5.16
CA THR A 26 -12.73 -6.54 -5.92
C THR A 26 -13.14 -5.34 -5.08
N ASP A 27 -13.34 -5.53 -3.77
CA ASP A 27 -13.70 -4.46 -2.83
C ASP A 27 -13.09 -4.71 -1.43
N ALA A 28 -13.12 -3.69 -0.58
CA ALA A 28 -12.48 -3.69 0.73
C ALA A 28 -13.17 -4.66 1.72
N GLU A 29 -14.50 -4.68 1.76
CA GLU A 29 -15.25 -5.49 2.72
C GLU A 29 -15.13 -6.99 2.39
N SER A 30 -15.22 -7.35 1.12
CA SER A 30 -15.02 -8.72 0.65
C SER A 30 -13.57 -9.18 0.87
N THR A 31 -12.59 -8.32 0.59
CA THR A 31 -11.18 -8.62 0.89
C THR A 31 -11.00 -8.88 2.39
N TRP A 32 -11.54 -8.01 3.23
CA TRP A 32 -11.45 -8.15 4.68
C TRP A 32 -12.03 -9.45 5.19
N LYS A 33 -13.25 -9.79 4.75
CA LYS A 33 -13.91 -11.06 5.10
C LYS A 33 -13.08 -12.27 4.71
N LEU A 34 -12.56 -12.29 3.47
CA LEU A 34 -11.76 -13.41 2.99
C LEU A 34 -10.42 -13.56 3.75
N LEU A 35 -9.81 -12.45 4.19
CA LEU A 35 -8.62 -12.50 5.05
C LEU A 35 -8.95 -13.06 6.45
N LEU A 36 -10.09 -12.69 7.04
CA LEU A 36 -10.58 -13.29 8.29
C LEU A 36 -10.87 -14.80 8.12
N ASP A 37 -11.35 -15.21 6.95
CA ASP A 37 -11.58 -16.61 6.58
C ASP A 37 -10.30 -17.33 6.09
N SER A 38 -9.12 -16.71 6.25
CA SER A 38 -7.80 -17.28 5.89
C SER A 38 -7.67 -17.67 4.41
N GLN A 39 -8.28 -16.92 3.50
CA GLN A 39 -8.19 -17.19 2.07
C GLN A 39 -6.94 -16.52 1.46
N SER A 40 -6.27 -17.26 0.56
CA SER A 40 -5.13 -16.76 -0.21
C SER A 40 -5.54 -16.43 -1.64
N GLY A 41 -5.02 -15.29 -2.17
CA GLY A 41 -5.13 -14.89 -3.57
C GLY A 41 -3.95 -15.32 -4.43
N ILE A 42 -2.96 -16.00 -3.86
CA ILE A 42 -1.76 -16.45 -4.59
C ILE A 42 -2.07 -17.77 -5.30
N ARG A 43 -1.79 -17.81 -6.60
CA ARG A 43 -2.10 -18.92 -7.50
C ARG A 43 -0.97 -19.14 -8.49
N THR A 44 -1.02 -20.27 -9.21
CA THR A 44 -0.17 -20.46 -10.40
C THR A 44 -0.53 -19.43 -11.47
N LEU A 45 0.48 -18.81 -12.07
CA LEU A 45 0.31 -17.87 -13.19
C LEU A 45 0.10 -18.68 -14.49
N GLU A 46 -1.00 -18.37 -15.18
CA GLU A 46 -1.35 -18.97 -16.47
C GLU A 46 -0.92 -18.10 -17.66
N ASP A 47 -0.15 -17.06 -17.40
CA ASP A 47 0.31 -16.10 -18.40
C ASP A 47 1.33 -16.74 -19.35
N SER A 48 1.09 -16.63 -20.65
CA SER A 48 1.93 -17.22 -21.69
C SER A 48 3.40 -16.76 -21.65
N PHE A 49 3.67 -15.57 -21.12
CA PHE A 49 5.02 -15.05 -20.97
C PHE A 49 5.85 -15.87 -19.96
N VAL A 50 5.21 -16.53 -18.99
CA VAL A 50 5.90 -17.34 -17.97
C VAL A 50 6.65 -18.49 -18.63
N GLU A 51 5.96 -19.23 -19.49
CA GLU A 51 6.58 -20.33 -20.26
C GLU A 51 7.46 -19.81 -21.39
N HIS A 52 7.02 -18.76 -22.10
CA HIS A 52 7.76 -18.21 -23.24
C HIS A 52 9.18 -17.76 -22.88
N TYR A 53 9.36 -17.17 -21.69
CA TYR A 53 10.65 -16.68 -21.21
C TYR A 53 11.30 -17.63 -20.18
N ASP A 54 10.74 -18.80 -19.94
CA ASP A 54 11.19 -19.77 -18.92
C ASP A 54 11.48 -19.10 -17.57
N LEU A 55 10.50 -18.34 -17.07
CA LEU A 55 10.67 -17.58 -15.84
C LEU A 55 10.75 -18.49 -14.62
N PRO A 56 11.64 -18.19 -13.65
CA PRO A 56 11.85 -19.03 -12.47
C PRO A 56 10.69 -18.99 -11.49
N VAL A 57 9.85 -17.94 -11.54
CA VAL A 57 8.69 -17.75 -10.68
C VAL A 57 7.43 -17.87 -11.52
N ARG A 58 6.54 -18.79 -11.09
CA ARG A 58 5.31 -19.17 -11.80
C ARG A 58 4.08 -18.99 -10.93
N ILE A 59 4.20 -18.17 -9.87
CA ILE A 59 3.14 -17.93 -8.89
C ILE A 59 2.97 -16.41 -8.65
N GLY A 60 1.74 -16.03 -8.34
CA GLY A 60 1.40 -14.63 -8.04
C GLY A 60 -0.09 -14.46 -7.76
N GLY A 61 -0.47 -13.26 -7.38
CA GLY A 61 -1.85 -12.88 -7.10
C GLY A 61 -2.38 -11.86 -8.09
N HIS A 62 -2.96 -12.30 -9.23
CA HIS A 62 -3.65 -11.42 -10.17
C HIS A 62 -4.95 -10.86 -9.59
N LEU A 63 -5.30 -9.64 -10.01
CA LEU A 63 -6.62 -9.07 -9.77
C LEU A 63 -7.72 -9.93 -10.43
N LEU A 64 -8.92 -9.89 -9.83
CA LEU A 64 -10.08 -10.66 -10.27
C LEU A 64 -10.96 -9.91 -11.27
N GLU A 65 -10.60 -8.68 -11.61
CA GLU A 65 -11.37 -7.82 -12.51
C GLU A 65 -10.49 -7.11 -13.52
N ASP A 66 -11.07 -6.76 -14.67
CA ASP A 66 -10.59 -5.72 -15.54
C ASP A 66 -11.35 -4.42 -15.27
N PHE A 67 -10.78 -3.29 -15.65
CA PHE A 67 -11.35 -1.97 -15.37
C PHE A 67 -12.07 -1.35 -16.58
N ASP A 68 -12.17 -2.05 -17.68
CA ASP A 68 -12.78 -1.53 -18.91
C ASP A 68 -14.28 -1.31 -18.75
N HIS A 69 -14.95 -2.10 -17.91
CA HIS A 69 -16.40 -1.98 -17.68
C HIS A 69 -16.81 -0.68 -17.00
N GLY A 70 -15.94 -0.10 -16.17
CA GLY A 70 -16.19 1.17 -15.48
C GLY A 70 -15.83 2.42 -16.30
N LEU A 71 -15.47 2.27 -17.57
CA LEU A 71 -14.91 3.34 -18.41
C LEU A 71 -15.64 3.49 -19.75
N THR A 72 -15.75 4.72 -20.22
CA THR A 72 -16.20 5.02 -21.57
C THR A 72 -15.20 4.53 -22.62
N ARG A 73 -15.65 4.37 -23.87
CA ARG A 73 -14.77 4.00 -24.99
C ARG A 73 -13.58 4.96 -25.17
N ALA A 74 -13.81 6.24 -24.96
CA ALA A 74 -12.77 7.27 -25.08
C ALA A 74 -11.71 7.14 -23.97
N GLU A 75 -12.14 6.90 -22.73
CA GLU A 75 -11.23 6.68 -21.58
C GLU A 75 -10.39 5.42 -21.78
N ARG A 76 -11.00 4.29 -22.15
CA ARG A 76 -10.28 3.05 -22.45
C ARG A 76 -9.17 3.22 -23.50
N HIS A 77 -9.43 4.04 -24.53
CA HIS A 77 -8.44 4.30 -25.58
C HIS A 77 -7.28 5.20 -25.10
N ARG A 78 -7.59 6.18 -24.24
CA ARG A 78 -6.61 7.20 -23.80
C ARG A 78 -5.73 6.75 -22.64
N MET A 79 -6.22 5.83 -21.80
CA MET A 79 -5.56 5.43 -20.56
C MET A 79 -4.74 4.15 -20.74
N GLY A 80 -3.60 4.08 -20.07
CA GLY A 80 -2.90 2.84 -19.76
C GLY A 80 -3.62 2.07 -18.64
N TRP A 81 -3.12 0.89 -18.29
CA TRP A 81 -3.77 0.00 -17.33
C TRP A 81 -3.90 0.65 -15.92
N LEU A 82 -2.82 1.25 -15.38
CA LEU A 82 -2.86 1.90 -14.08
C LEU A 82 -3.86 3.06 -13.99
N PRO A 83 -3.86 4.04 -14.91
CA PRO A 83 -4.88 5.08 -14.91
C PRO A 83 -6.32 4.54 -15.04
N LYS A 84 -6.56 3.45 -15.77
CA LYS A 84 -7.88 2.79 -15.83
C LYS A 84 -8.32 2.30 -14.46
N MET A 85 -7.48 1.50 -13.79
CA MET A 85 -7.72 1.01 -12.44
C MET A 85 -7.97 2.16 -11.48
N THR A 86 -7.10 3.16 -11.50
CA THR A 86 -7.16 4.30 -10.57
C THR A 86 -8.44 5.11 -10.74
N THR A 87 -8.87 5.32 -11.99
CA THR A 87 -10.12 6.04 -12.29
C THR A 87 -11.33 5.29 -11.75
N VAL A 88 -11.42 3.98 -12.01
CA VAL A 88 -12.55 3.16 -11.53
C VAL A 88 -12.57 3.11 -10.00
N LEU A 89 -11.43 2.88 -9.37
CA LEU A 89 -11.33 2.88 -7.91
C LEU A 89 -11.66 4.25 -7.30
N SER A 90 -11.23 5.34 -7.92
CA SER A 90 -11.56 6.70 -7.47
C SER A 90 -13.07 6.99 -7.52
N ARG A 91 -13.77 6.49 -8.52
CA ARG A 91 -15.23 6.60 -8.62
C ARG A 91 -15.93 5.84 -7.50
N ARG A 92 -15.55 4.57 -7.29
CA ARG A 92 -16.03 3.74 -6.17
C ARG A 92 -15.74 4.40 -4.81
N LEU A 93 -14.52 4.90 -4.64
CA LEU A 93 -14.11 5.61 -3.42
C LEU A 93 -14.99 6.82 -3.14
N TRP A 94 -15.25 7.63 -4.17
CA TRP A 94 -16.03 8.86 -4.02
C TRP A 94 -17.47 8.57 -3.63
N GLU A 95 -18.07 7.55 -4.25
CA GLU A 95 -19.40 7.05 -3.87
C GLU A 95 -19.42 6.53 -2.43
N ASN A 96 -18.43 5.71 -2.03
CA ASN A 96 -18.31 5.19 -0.67
C ASN A 96 -18.10 6.30 0.38
N ALA A 97 -17.48 7.42 0.01
CA ALA A 97 -17.32 8.60 0.86
C ALA A 97 -18.58 9.50 0.91
N GLY A 98 -19.68 9.11 0.24
CA GLY A 98 -20.91 9.86 0.17
C GLY A 98 -20.92 10.99 -0.86
N SER A 99 -20.06 10.90 -1.88
CA SER A 99 -19.95 11.88 -3.00
C SER A 99 -19.85 13.33 -2.51
N PRO A 100 -18.84 13.67 -1.71
CA PRO A 100 -18.76 14.98 -1.07
C PRO A 100 -18.67 16.12 -2.09
N GLU A 101 -19.42 17.20 -1.83
CA GLU A 101 -19.19 18.48 -2.48
C GLU A 101 -17.99 19.16 -1.83
N VAL A 102 -16.99 19.54 -2.64
CA VAL A 102 -15.73 20.09 -2.14
C VAL A 102 -15.31 21.32 -2.92
N ASP A 103 -14.65 22.26 -2.28
CA ASP A 103 -13.92 23.32 -2.98
C ASP A 103 -12.72 22.69 -3.73
N PRO A 104 -12.66 22.76 -5.06
CA PRO A 104 -11.53 22.24 -5.83
C PRO A 104 -10.18 22.77 -5.35
N ASN A 105 -10.10 24.00 -4.83
CA ASN A 105 -8.85 24.59 -4.33
C ASN A 105 -8.42 23.99 -3.00
N ARG A 106 -9.29 23.23 -2.34
CA ARG A 106 -9.03 22.56 -1.05
C ARG A 106 -8.96 21.03 -1.19
N LEU A 107 -9.12 20.48 -2.41
CA LEU A 107 -8.99 19.05 -2.70
C LEU A 107 -7.58 18.73 -3.18
N LEU A 108 -6.91 17.81 -2.49
CA LEU A 108 -5.60 17.25 -2.84
C LEU A 108 -5.75 15.82 -3.39
N VAL A 109 -4.85 15.43 -4.27
CA VAL A 109 -4.65 14.02 -4.69
C VAL A 109 -3.19 13.63 -4.41
N SER A 110 -2.98 12.50 -3.73
CA SER A 110 -1.63 11.97 -3.46
C SER A 110 -1.64 10.45 -3.61
N VAL A 111 -1.29 9.95 -4.80
CA VAL A 111 -1.36 8.52 -5.13
C VAL A 111 -0.02 8.03 -5.62
N GLY A 112 0.57 7.10 -4.84
CA GLY A 112 1.88 6.52 -5.11
C GLY A 112 1.83 5.31 -6.04
N THR A 113 2.98 5.05 -6.70
CA THR A 113 3.25 3.83 -7.47
C THR A 113 4.74 3.52 -7.37
N GLY A 114 5.12 2.25 -7.45
CA GLY A 114 6.53 1.85 -7.36
C GLY A 114 7.18 1.69 -8.73
N LEU A 115 6.56 0.90 -9.60
CA LEU A 115 7.06 0.59 -10.95
C LEU A 115 6.39 1.44 -12.03
N GLY A 116 5.21 1.98 -11.74
CA GLY A 116 4.42 2.71 -12.73
C GLY A 116 3.95 1.82 -13.89
N SER A 117 3.73 2.41 -15.06
CA SER A 117 3.33 1.68 -16.28
C SER A 117 4.56 1.35 -17.14
N ALA A 118 5.54 0.64 -16.58
CA ALA A 118 6.79 0.30 -17.27
C ALA A 118 6.54 -0.52 -18.55
N GLU A 119 5.54 -1.38 -18.57
CA GLU A 119 5.14 -2.17 -19.74
C GLU A 119 4.78 -1.29 -20.95
N GLN A 120 4.22 -0.11 -20.73
CA GLN A 120 3.87 0.81 -21.81
C GLN A 120 5.11 1.38 -22.51
N ILE A 121 6.22 1.51 -21.81
CA ILE A 121 7.51 1.91 -22.39
C ILE A 121 8.03 0.78 -23.28
N VAL A 122 7.95 -0.47 -22.81
CA VAL A 122 8.36 -1.65 -23.57
C VAL A 122 7.55 -1.75 -24.87
N PHE A 123 6.22 -1.67 -24.80
CA PHE A 123 5.35 -1.69 -25.99
C PHE A 123 5.67 -0.56 -26.96
N SER A 124 5.90 0.66 -26.46
CA SER A 124 6.30 1.79 -27.30
C SER A 124 7.64 1.58 -27.98
N TYR A 125 8.58 0.93 -27.29
CA TYR A 125 9.88 0.57 -27.87
C TYR A 125 9.78 -0.50 -28.94
N ASP A 126 8.94 -1.50 -28.76
CA ASP A 126 8.66 -2.52 -29.79
C ASP A 126 7.98 -1.91 -31.01
N ASP A 127 7.06 -0.95 -30.81
CA ASP A 127 6.44 -0.19 -31.89
C ASP A 127 7.48 0.62 -32.69
N ILE A 128 8.45 1.27 -32.01
CA ILE A 128 9.56 1.97 -32.70
C ILE A 128 10.38 0.97 -33.54
N ARG A 129 10.71 -0.18 -32.98
CA ARG A 129 11.49 -1.20 -33.68
C ARG A 129 10.78 -1.75 -34.92
N ALA A 130 9.48 -1.95 -34.80
CA ALA A 130 8.67 -2.53 -35.89
C ALA A 130 8.29 -1.53 -36.99
N ARG A 131 7.99 -0.28 -36.63
CA ARG A 131 7.36 0.69 -37.51
C ARG A 131 7.97 2.10 -37.51
N GLY A 132 9.10 2.29 -36.79
CA GLY A 132 9.71 3.61 -36.60
C GLY A 132 8.85 4.54 -35.75
N MET A 133 9.17 5.84 -35.75
CA MET A 133 8.48 6.86 -34.96
C MET A 133 6.95 6.85 -35.16
N GLN A 134 6.50 6.60 -36.38
CA GLN A 134 5.04 6.60 -36.71
C GLN A 134 4.28 5.41 -36.11
N GLY A 135 4.98 4.38 -35.62
CA GLY A 135 4.38 3.28 -34.90
C GLY A 135 3.91 3.65 -33.50
N VAL A 136 4.55 4.62 -32.88
CA VAL A 136 4.27 5.01 -31.49
C VAL A 136 2.98 5.82 -31.39
N SER A 137 2.14 5.45 -30.43
CA SER A 137 0.92 6.19 -30.15
C SER A 137 1.21 7.63 -29.72
N PRO A 138 0.50 8.65 -30.24
CA PRO A 138 0.62 10.02 -29.73
C PRO A 138 0.22 10.17 -28.26
N LEU A 139 -0.45 9.16 -27.70
CA LEU A 139 -0.83 9.10 -26.28
C LEU A 139 0.20 8.32 -25.42
N ALA A 140 1.27 7.80 -25.99
CA ALA A 140 2.24 6.95 -25.29
C ALA A 140 2.75 7.60 -24.01
N VAL A 141 3.19 8.86 -24.07
CA VAL A 141 3.69 9.60 -22.90
C VAL A 141 2.65 9.64 -21.79
N ALA A 142 1.41 10.00 -22.10
CA ALA A 142 0.33 10.06 -21.11
C ALA A 142 -0.02 8.68 -20.51
N LYS A 143 0.28 7.58 -21.20
CA LYS A 143 0.04 6.22 -20.72
C LYS A 143 1.14 5.71 -19.78
N TYR A 144 2.40 6.12 -20.00
CA TYR A 144 3.52 5.58 -19.21
C TYR A 144 4.05 6.54 -18.12
N MET A 145 3.66 7.82 -18.11
CA MET A 145 4.09 8.74 -17.03
C MET A 145 3.74 8.16 -15.65
N PRO A 146 4.68 8.07 -14.70
CA PRO A 146 4.38 7.53 -13.36
C PRO A 146 3.29 8.32 -12.62
N ASN A 147 3.12 9.60 -12.91
CA ASN A 147 2.08 10.44 -12.33
C ASN A 147 0.69 10.29 -13.00
N ALA A 148 0.56 9.51 -14.08
CA ALA A 148 -0.70 9.35 -14.79
C ALA A 148 -1.86 8.86 -13.90
N PRO A 149 -1.66 7.92 -12.94
CA PRO A 149 -2.72 7.51 -12.02
C PRO A 149 -3.27 8.66 -11.17
N ALA A 150 -2.40 9.43 -10.50
CA ALA A 150 -2.81 10.58 -9.68
C ALA A 150 -3.43 11.69 -10.55
N ALA A 151 -2.84 11.94 -11.73
CA ALA A 151 -3.34 12.95 -12.67
C ALA A 151 -4.74 12.61 -13.19
N ALA A 152 -5.06 11.32 -13.43
CA ALA A 152 -6.39 10.89 -13.85
C ALA A 152 -7.46 11.28 -12.82
N ILE A 153 -7.21 11.03 -11.53
CA ILE A 153 -8.11 11.46 -10.44
C ILE A 153 -8.18 12.99 -10.37
N GLY A 154 -7.01 13.66 -10.38
CA GLY A 154 -6.92 15.12 -10.26
C GLY A 154 -7.72 15.85 -11.32
N LEU A 155 -7.64 15.38 -12.58
CA LEU A 155 -8.40 15.93 -13.70
C LEU A 155 -9.91 15.67 -13.57
N GLU A 156 -10.31 14.46 -13.20
CA GLU A 156 -11.72 14.09 -13.06
C GLU A 156 -12.39 14.84 -11.90
N ARG A 157 -11.68 15.03 -10.78
CA ARG A 157 -12.20 15.70 -9.57
C ARG A 157 -11.90 17.20 -9.52
N HIS A 158 -11.22 17.74 -10.53
CA HIS A 158 -10.78 19.14 -10.56
C HIS A 158 -9.95 19.53 -9.33
N ALA A 159 -9.12 18.61 -8.80
CA ALA A 159 -8.29 18.86 -7.64
C ALA A 159 -7.24 19.93 -7.93
N ARG A 160 -7.19 21.01 -7.12
CA ARG A 160 -6.34 22.17 -7.32
C ARG A 160 -5.42 22.49 -6.14
N ALA A 161 -5.64 21.87 -4.98
CA ALA A 161 -4.70 21.98 -3.85
C ALA A 161 -3.36 21.28 -4.13
N GLY A 162 -3.37 20.32 -5.05
CA GLY A 162 -2.17 19.63 -5.53
C GLY A 162 -2.48 18.24 -6.06
N VAL A 163 -1.59 17.73 -6.93
CA VAL A 163 -1.60 16.35 -7.42
C VAL A 163 -0.20 15.78 -7.28
N LEU A 164 -0.01 14.87 -6.34
CA LEU A 164 1.27 14.31 -5.95
C LEU A 164 1.35 12.83 -6.35
N THR A 165 2.55 12.38 -6.70
CA THR A 165 2.82 10.97 -7.00
C THR A 165 4.12 10.55 -6.31
N PRO A 166 4.07 10.11 -5.06
CA PRO A 166 5.24 9.54 -4.41
C PRO A 166 5.71 8.26 -5.10
N ILE A 167 7.03 8.15 -5.29
CA ILE A 167 7.71 6.99 -5.87
C ILE A 167 8.82 6.59 -4.91
N SER A 168 8.48 5.79 -3.91
CA SER A 168 9.38 5.26 -2.88
C SER A 168 9.34 3.73 -2.83
N ALA A 169 9.32 3.12 -4.02
CA ALA A 169 9.20 1.68 -4.20
C ALA A 169 8.01 1.10 -3.39
N CYS A 170 8.24 0.10 -2.54
CA CYS A 170 7.18 -0.56 -1.77
C CYS A 170 6.51 0.35 -0.71
N ALA A 171 7.10 1.51 -0.39
CA ALA A 171 6.53 2.46 0.55
C ALA A 171 5.61 3.53 -0.09
N SER A 172 5.49 3.55 -1.42
CA SER A 172 4.83 4.63 -2.19
C SER A 172 3.38 4.88 -1.75
N GLY A 173 2.59 3.84 -1.52
CA GLY A 173 1.20 3.97 -1.10
C GLY A 173 1.03 4.58 0.28
N SER A 174 1.84 4.14 1.26
CA SER A 174 1.88 4.75 2.60
C SER A 174 2.43 6.18 2.55
N GLU A 175 3.42 6.45 1.68
CA GLU A 175 3.91 7.81 1.49
C GLU A 175 2.84 8.71 0.88
N GLY A 176 2.02 8.20 -0.05
CA GLY A 176 0.86 8.92 -0.57
C GLY A 176 -0.09 9.38 0.54
N ILE A 177 -0.38 8.50 1.50
CA ILE A 177 -1.19 8.81 2.68
C ILE A 177 -0.46 9.82 3.60
N ALA A 178 0.84 9.61 3.85
CA ALA A 178 1.63 10.48 4.72
C ALA A 178 1.75 11.92 4.18
N GLN A 179 1.94 12.08 2.86
CA GLN A 179 2.01 13.41 2.23
C GLN A 179 0.64 14.10 2.25
N ALA A 180 -0.46 13.37 1.98
CA ALA A 180 -1.81 13.91 2.08
C ALA A 180 -2.13 14.35 3.51
N TRP A 181 -1.81 13.53 4.52
CA TRP A 181 -1.97 13.89 5.93
C TRP A 181 -1.19 15.17 6.28
N ARG A 182 0.06 15.29 5.83
CA ARG A 182 0.89 16.50 6.06
C ARG A 182 0.25 17.75 5.46
N SER A 183 -0.20 17.68 4.20
CA SER A 183 -0.82 18.81 3.53
C SER A 183 -2.10 19.28 4.24
N ILE A 184 -2.92 18.35 4.75
CA ILE A 184 -4.11 18.69 5.54
C ILE A 184 -3.71 19.33 6.88
N VAL A 185 -2.73 18.75 7.59
CA VAL A 185 -2.25 19.27 8.87
C VAL A 185 -1.64 20.68 8.72
N LEU A 186 -0.98 20.95 7.60
CA LEU A 186 -0.43 22.27 7.27
C LEU A 186 -1.49 23.26 6.77
N GLY A 187 -2.74 22.84 6.58
CA GLY A 187 -3.83 23.69 6.10
C GLY A 187 -3.82 23.98 4.60
N GLU A 188 -3.05 23.20 3.80
CA GLU A 188 -3.02 23.33 2.34
C GLU A 188 -4.25 22.72 1.68
N ALA A 189 -4.86 21.71 2.31
CA ALA A 189 -6.06 21.04 1.86
C ALA A 189 -7.01 20.77 3.03
N ASP A 190 -8.31 20.60 2.77
CA ASP A 190 -9.30 20.16 3.76
C ASP A 190 -9.65 18.70 3.59
N ILE A 191 -9.53 18.20 2.37
CA ILE A 191 -9.84 16.83 1.96
C ILE A 191 -8.83 16.34 0.92
N ALA A 192 -8.48 15.06 0.97
CA ALA A 192 -7.58 14.46 0.02
C ALA A 192 -8.04 13.05 -0.40
N ILE A 193 -7.79 12.70 -1.67
CA ILE A 193 -7.78 11.33 -2.16
C ILE A 193 -6.34 10.87 -2.14
N CYS A 194 -6.04 9.81 -1.38
CA CYS A 194 -4.68 9.33 -1.23
C CYS A 194 -4.61 7.79 -1.22
N GLY A 195 -3.41 7.26 -1.40
CA GLY A 195 -3.16 5.83 -1.42
C GLY A 195 -2.13 5.39 -2.42
N GLY A 196 -2.31 4.21 -3.01
CA GLY A 196 -1.37 3.65 -3.96
C GLY A 196 -2.00 2.65 -4.91
N VAL A 197 -1.44 2.56 -6.09
CA VAL A 197 -1.83 1.62 -7.15
C VAL A 197 -0.58 1.02 -7.77
N GLU A 198 -0.64 -0.24 -8.18
CA GLU A 198 0.53 -0.88 -8.75
C GLU A 198 0.20 -1.72 -9.97
N VAL A 199 1.25 -1.93 -10.72
CA VAL A 199 1.24 -2.56 -12.01
C VAL A 199 0.81 -4.02 -11.94
N LYS A 200 0.29 -4.45 -13.04
CA LYS A 200 0.10 -5.83 -13.45
C LYS A 200 1.38 -6.66 -13.34
N ILE A 201 1.28 -7.91 -12.94
CA ILE A 201 2.38 -8.89 -12.95
C ILE A 201 2.84 -9.08 -14.39
N GLU A 202 4.12 -8.79 -14.67
CA GLU A 202 4.69 -8.76 -16.02
C GLU A 202 6.05 -9.48 -16.06
N ALA A 203 6.41 -9.98 -17.25
CA ALA A 203 7.64 -10.73 -17.46
C ALA A 203 8.91 -9.99 -17.02
N VAL A 204 9.00 -8.68 -17.33
CA VAL A 204 10.16 -7.85 -16.97
C VAL A 204 10.33 -7.71 -15.47
N ALA A 205 9.22 -7.52 -14.73
CA ALA A 205 9.25 -7.42 -13.28
C ALA A 205 9.72 -8.75 -12.65
N ILE A 206 9.13 -9.88 -13.04
CA ILE A 206 9.54 -11.21 -12.55
C ILE A 206 11.00 -11.49 -12.89
N ALA A 207 11.43 -11.23 -14.12
CA ALA A 207 12.82 -11.47 -14.55
C ALA A 207 13.81 -10.62 -13.76
N ALA A 208 13.54 -9.31 -13.60
CA ALA A 208 14.42 -8.38 -12.91
C ALA A 208 14.58 -8.74 -11.42
N PHE A 209 13.47 -8.99 -10.73
CA PHE A 209 13.51 -9.41 -9.32
C PHE A 209 14.06 -10.84 -9.17
N GLY A 210 13.78 -11.74 -10.12
CA GLY A 210 14.32 -13.10 -10.15
C GLY A 210 15.85 -13.12 -10.24
N GLN A 211 16.45 -12.19 -10.99
CA GLN A 211 17.91 -12.05 -11.05
C GLN A 211 18.57 -11.64 -9.74
N MET A 212 17.81 -11.09 -8.80
CA MET A 212 18.30 -10.82 -7.44
C MET A 212 18.42 -12.10 -6.58
N ARG A 213 17.99 -13.26 -7.09
CA ARG A 213 18.09 -14.65 -6.60
C ARG A 213 17.43 -14.95 -5.24
N ILE A 214 17.51 -14.04 -4.27
CA ILE A 214 17.04 -14.25 -2.89
C ILE A 214 15.80 -13.41 -2.55
N VAL A 215 15.26 -12.69 -3.54
CA VAL A 215 14.17 -11.74 -3.30
C VAL A 215 12.81 -12.38 -3.59
N LEU A 216 12.69 -13.18 -4.67
CA LEU A 216 11.44 -13.87 -5.01
C LEU A 216 11.42 -15.32 -4.54
N SER A 217 10.28 -15.75 -4.03
CA SER A 217 10.00 -17.15 -3.73
C SER A 217 9.84 -17.94 -5.04
N THR A 218 10.49 -19.09 -5.11
CA THR A 218 10.39 -20.05 -6.21
C THR A 218 9.61 -21.32 -5.81
N LYS A 219 8.81 -21.27 -4.74
CA LYS A 219 7.94 -22.39 -4.30
C LYS A 219 6.72 -22.51 -5.22
N ASN A 220 6.97 -22.82 -6.48
CA ASN A 220 5.94 -22.89 -7.53
C ASN A 220 4.96 -24.06 -7.34
N ASP A 221 5.33 -25.09 -6.59
CA ASP A 221 4.56 -26.29 -6.27
C ASP A 221 3.53 -26.07 -5.15
N ASP A 222 3.69 -25.00 -4.37
CA ASP A 222 2.74 -24.62 -3.30
C ASP A 222 2.47 -23.10 -3.34
N PRO A 223 1.68 -22.62 -4.31
CA PRO A 223 1.43 -21.18 -4.47
C PRO A 223 0.88 -20.50 -3.22
N ALA A 224 -0.12 -21.09 -2.58
CA ALA A 224 -0.78 -20.50 -1.42
C ALA A 224 0.13 -20.47 -0.19
N GLY A 225 1.05 -21.44 -0.05
CA GLY A 225 2.02 -21.53 1.04
C GLY A 225 3.34 -20.84 0.78
N ALA A 226 3.55 -20.23 -0.39
CA ALA A 226 4.84 -19.68 -0.81
C ALA A 226 5.24 -18.41 -0.08
N CYS A 227 4.31 -17.50 0.21
CA CYS A 227 4.55 -16.28 0.97
C CYS A 227 4.38 -16.56 2.46
N ARG A 228 5.48 -16.50 3.23
CA ARG A 228 5.55 -16.96 4.64
C ARG A 228 6.23 -15.91 5.53
N PRO A 229 5.63 -14.74 5.76
CA PRO A 229 6.25 -13.72 6.60
C PRO A 229 6.57 -14.24 8.00
N PHE A 230 7.77 -13.89 8.50
CA PHE A 230 8.30 -14.25 9.81
C PHE A 230 8.57 -15.76 10.05
N ASP A 231 8.15 -16.64 9.13
CA ASP A 231 8.44 -18.06 9.24
C ASP A 231 9.94 -18.32 9.00
N ARG A 232 10.53 -19.27 9.74
CA ARG A 232 11.94 -19.65 9.56
C ARG A 232 12.26 -20.18 8.17
N ASP A 233 11.26 -20.78 7.49
CA ASP A 233 11.39 -21.39 6.18
C ASP A 233 10.93 -20.45 5.04
N ARG A 234 10.85 -19.13 5.31
CA ARG A 234 10.50 -18.10 4.31
C ARG A 234 11.53 -18.02 3.20
N THR A 235 11.09 -17.82 2.00
CA THR A 235 11.94 -17.93 0.79
C THR A 235 11.91 -16.66 -0.08
N GLY A 236 11.20 -15.61 0.32
CA GLY A 236 11.14 -14.35 -0.41
C GLY A 236 9.72 -13.89 -0.75
N ILE A 237 9.67 -12.85 -1.55
CA ILE A 237 8.46 -12.18 -2.00
C ILE A 237 7.67 -13.07 -2.95
N VAL A 238 6.35 -13.04 -2.88
CA VAL A 238 5.45 -13.43 -3.96
C VAL A 238 4.73 -12.18 -4.45
N PHE A 239 4.71 -11.92 -5.74
CA PHE A 239 4.00 -10.77 -6.29
C PHE A 239 2.48 -10.91 -6.14
N GLY A 240 1.81 -9.77 -5.84
CA GLY A 240 0.37 -9.62 -5.91
C GLY A 240 0.02 -8.28 -6.56
N GLU A 241 -1.10 -8.21 -7.23
CA GLU A 241 -1.62 -6.97 -7.80
C GLU A 241 -2.62 -6.34 -6.84
N ALA A 242 -2.62 -5.01 -6.73
CA ALA A 242 -3.62 -4.29 -5.95
C ALA A 242 -3.73 -2.81 -6.34
N GLY A 243 -4.86 -2.23 -5.95
CA GLY A 243 -5.06 -0.79 -5.85
C GLY A 243 -5.85 -0.47 -4.60
N ALA A 244 -5.45 0.58 -3.88
CA ALA A 244 -6.12 1.01 -2.66
C ALA A 244 -6.08 2.53 -2.53
N LEU A 245 -7.25 3.12 -2.33
CA LEU A 245 -7.45 4.56 -2.19
C LEU A 245 -8.28 4.87 -0.94
N MET A 246 -7.99 5.99 -0.31
CA MET A 246 -8.69 6.51 0.86
C MET A 246 -9.11 7.96 0.60
N VAL A 247 -10.26 8.35 1.14
CA VAL A 247 -10.58 9.76 1.41
C VAL A 247 -10.19 10.05 2.83
N ILE A 248 -9.35 11.06 3.01
CA ILE A 248 -8.99 11.61 4.31
C ILE A 248 -9.32 13.10 4.34
N GLU A 249 -9.75 13.61 5.47
CA GLU A 249 -10.16 15.00 5.60
C GLU A 249 -10.02 15.51 7.02
N THR A 250 -10.10 16.83 7.22
CA THR A 250 -10.17 17.36 8.58
C THR A 250 -11.44 16.86 9.27
N GLU A 251 -11.37 16.57 10.57
CA GLU A 251 -12.53 16.11 11.34
C GLU A 251 -13.66 17.15 11.32
N GLU A 252 -13.32 18.44 11.26
CA GLU A 252 -14.27 19.54 11.13
C GLU A 252 -15.06 19.45 9.81
N HIS A 253 -14.35 19.28 8.67
CA HIS A 253 -14.97 19.13 7.36
C HIS A 253 -15.87 17.89 7.30
N ALA A 254 -15.38 16.75 7.81
CA ALA A 254 -16.13 15.50 7.88
C ALA A 254 -17.43 15.64 8.66
N LYS A 255 -17.38 16.26 9.84
CA LYS A 255 -18.56 16.51 10.69
C LYS A 255 -19.55 17.48 10.04
N ALA A 256 -19.05 18.54 9.41
CA ALA A 256 -19.90 19.55 8.75
C ALA A 256 -20.75 18.94 7.63
N ARG A 257 -20.24 17.94 6.91
CA ARG A 257 -20.97 17.23 5.86
C ARG A 257 -21.67 15.94 6.30
N GLY A 258 -21.60 15.59 7.60
CA GLY A 258 -22.21 14.36 8.14
C GLY A 258 -21.56 13.06 7.66
N ALA A 259 -20.24 13.07 7.39
CA ALA A 259 -19.51 11.90 6.91
C ALA A 259 -19.49 10.75 7.92
N ASN A 260 -19.52 9.52 7.43
CA ASN A 260 -19.19 8.35 8.23
C ASN A 260 -17.67 8.28 8.45
N ILE A 261 -17.24 8.43 9.68
CA ILE A 261 -15.82 8.40 10.04
C ILE A 261 -15.42 6.99 10.44
N LEU A 262 -14.42 6.44 9.77
CA LEU A 262 -13.96 5.06 9.96
C LEU A 262 -12.82 4.96 10.98
N ALA A 263 -11.88 5.91 10.94
CA ALA A 263 -10.72 5.96 11.82
C ALA A 263 -10.09 7.36 11.82
N ARG A 264 -9.09 7.59 12.68
CA ARG A 264 -8.21 8.77 12.66
C ARG A 264 -6.85 8.42 12.07
N ILE A 265 -6.23 9.35 11.32
CA ILE A 265 -4.80 9.33 11.05
C ILE A 265 -4.16 10.29 12.03
N MET A 266 -3.43 9.76 12.98
CA MET A 266 -2.91 10.52 14.11
C MET A 266 -1.50 11.05 13.90
N GLY A 267 -0.71 10.39 13.06
CA GLY A 267 0.66 10.78 12.76
C GLY A 267 1.25 9.98 11.62
N ALA A 268 2.17 10.58 10.86
CA ALA A 268 2.88 9.90 9.80
C ALA A 268 4.34 10.36 9.74
N SER A 269 5.25 9.44 9.50
CA SER A 269 6.68 9.71 9.43
C SER A 269 7.32 9.01 8.24
N ILE A 270 8.27 9.71 7.62
CA ILE A 270 9.09 9.22 6.50
C ILE A 270 10.54 9.38 6.91
N THR A 271 11.34 8.31 6.77
CA THR A 271 12.78 8.32 7.00
C THR A 271 13.51 7.54 5.91
N SER A 272 14.83 7.58 5.92
CA SER A 272 15.64 6.78 5.01
C SER A 272 16.76 6.08 5.79
N ASP A 273 17.04 4.82 5.41
CA ASP A 273 18.15 4.05 5.98
C ASP A 273 19.51 4.66 5.65
N GLY A 274 19.66 5.20 4.43
CA GLY A 274 20.96 5.67 3.95
C GLY A 274 22.03 4.57 3.93
N PHE A 275 21.60 3.31 3.74
CA PHE A 275 22.45 2.13 3.92
C PHE A 275 22.80 1.43 2.61
N HIS A 276 21.78 0.95 1.86
CA HIS A 276 21.99 0.16 0.64
C HIS A 276 20.82 0.34 -0.33
N MET A 277 21.05 0.13 -1.63
CA MET A 277 20.04 0.30 -2.68
C MET A 277 18.85 -0.66 -2.54
N VAL A 278 19.08 -1.89 -2.06
CA VAL A 278 18.06 -2.95 -2.00
C VAL A 278 17.88 -3.48 -0.57
N ALA A 279 18.99 -3.77 0.14
CA ALA A 279 18.93 -4.34 1.48
C ALA A 279 18.55 -3.27 2.52
N PRO A 280 17.67 -3.61 3.50
CA PRO A 280 17.40 -2.73 4.64
C PRO A 280 18.60 -2.65 5.57
N ASP A 281 18.66 -1.63 6.44
CA ASP A 281 19.56 -1.62 7.58
C ASP A 281 19.25 -2.83 8.48
N PRO A 282 20.19 -3.78 8.67
CA PRO A 282 19.95 -5.02 9.42
C PRO A 282 19.62 -4.79 10.90
N ASN A 283 19.87 -3.58 11.43
CA ASN A 283 19.52 -3.20 12.79
C ASN A 283 18.11 -2.59 12.89
N GLY A 284 17.46 -2.27 11.77
CA GLY A 284 16.15 -1.64 11.71
C GLY A 284 16.09 -0.24 12.36
N ALA A 285 17.26 0.42 12.50
CA ALA A 285 17.36 1.63 13.30
C ALA A 285 16.50 2.78 12.74
N ARG A 286 16.55 3.03 11.44
CA ARG A 286 15.81 4.12 10.81
C ARG A 286 14.33 3.78 10.60
N ALA A 287 14.01 2.53 10.32
CA ALA A 287 12.63 2.03 10.29
C ALA A 287 11.97 2.16 11.68
N GLY A 288 12.67 1.76 12.75
CA GLY A 288 12.23 1.98 14.14
C GLY A 288 12.06 3.46 14.50
N HIS A 289 12.94 4.33 13.99
CA HIS A 289 12.80 5.78 14.17
C HIS A 289 11.56 6.33 13.44
N ALA A 290 11.22 5.83 12.25
CA ALA A 290 9.98 6.22 11.55
C ALA A 290 8.75 5.91 12.40
N MET A 291 8.66 4.70 12.98
CA MET A 291 7.59 4.30 13.91
C MET A 291 7.55 5.20 15.15
N SER A 292 8.68 5.36 15.86
CA SER A 292 8.77 6.19 17.07
C SER A 292 8.33 7.64 16.78
N ARG A 293 8.70 8.17 15.62
CA ARG A 293 8.31 9.52 15.22
C ARG A 293 6.82 9.62 14.89
N ALA A 294 6.22 8.60 14.23
CA ALA A 294 4.78 8.56 13.99
C ALA A 294 3.99 8.51 15.31
N ILE A 295 4.42 7.69 16.26
CA ILE A 295 3.87 7.61 17.62
C ILE A 295 3.94 8.98 18.32
N GLN A 296 5.09 9.64 18.28
CA GLN A 296 5.29 10.95 18.87
C GLN A 296 4.38 12.02 18.25
N LEU A 297 4.26 12.04 16.91
CA LEU A 297 3.37 12.97 16.20
C LEU A 297 1.91 12.72 16.54
N ALA A 298 1.53 11.47 16.82
CA ALA A 298 0.21 11.08 17.28
C ALA A 298 -0.08 11.51 18.73
N GLY A 299 0.92 12.00 19.48
CA GLY A 299 0.79 12.30 20.91
C GLY A 299 0.69 11.05 21.78
N LEU A 300 1.14 9.90 21.29
CA LEU A 300 1.10 8.60 21.94
C LEU A 300 2.45 8.20 22.52
N THR A 301 2.43 7.19 23.36
CA THR A 301 3.61 6.47 23.86
C THR A 301 3.71 5.09 23.18
N PRO A 302 4.89 4.45 23.18
CA PRO A 302 5.02 3.07 22.68
C PRO A 302 4.04 2.09 23.31
N GLY A 303 3.71 2.27 24.59
CA GLY A 303 2.76 1.42 25.34
C GLY A 303 1.31 1.56 24.92
N ASP A 304 0.95 2.58 24.15
CA ASP A 304 -0.41 2.78 23.65
C ASP A 304 -0.70 1.99 22.37
N ILE A 305 0.32 1.49 21.66
CA ILE A 305 0.16 0.78 20.40
C ILE A 305 -0.32 -0.65 20.65
N ASP A 306 -1.52 -0.95 20.20
CA ASP A 306 -2.16 -2.26 20.37
C ASP A 306 -1.90 -3.19 19.17
N HIS A 307 -1.66 -2.65 17.98
CA HIS A 307 -1.51 -3.40 16.74
C HIS A 307 -0.45 -2.82 15.80
N VAL A 308 0.27 -3.69 15.08
CA VAL A 308 1.18 -3.34 13.99
C VAL A 308 0.81 -4.15 12.75
N ASN A 309 0.41 -3.47 11.69
CA ASN A 309 0.37 -4.04 10.34
C ASN A 309 1.78 -3.94 9.77
N ALA A 310 2.44 -5.10 9.65
CA ALA A 310 3.85 -5.16 9.31
C ALA A 310 4.07 -5.15 7.79
N HIS A 311 5.19 -4.59 7.36
CA HIS A 311 5.63 -4.68 5.98
C HIS A 311 5.94 -6.11 5.57
N ALA A 312 6.66 -6.86 6.36
CA ALA A 312 6.90 -8.31 6.33
C ALA A 312 6.76 -8.98 4.95
N THR A 313 7.79 -8.92 4.15
CA THR A 313 7.78 -9.39 2.75
C THR A 313 8.02 -10.89 2.60
N GLY A 314 8.31 -11.61 3.68
CA GLY A 314 8.73 -13.02 3.63
C GLY A 314 10.19 -13.20 3.20
N THR A 315 11.01 -12.14 3.27
CA THR A 315 12.46 -12.23 3.01
C THR A 315 13.23 -12.44 4.32
N LEU A 316 14.33 -13.20 4.25
CA LEU A 316 15.12 -13.51 5.44
C LEU A 316 15.61 -12.24 6.14
N VAL A 317 16.21 -11.33 5.39
CA VAL A 317 16.83 -10.11 5.94
C VAL A 317 15.78 -9.06 6.30
N GLY A 318 14.74 -8.90 5.44
CA GLY A 318 13.70 -7.88 5.61
C GLY A 318 12.89 -8.08 6.86
N ASP A 319 12.36 -9.28 7.06
CA ASP A 319 11.50 -9.61 8.20
C ASP A 319 12.27 -9.53 9.54
N LEU A 320 13.55 -9.95 9.54
CA LEU A 320 14.41 -9.83 10.73
C LEU A 320 14.71 -8.37 11.06
N ALA A 321 15.03 -7.55 10.06
CA ALA A 321 15.27 -6.12 10.26
C ALA A 321 14.01 -5.40 10.78
N GLU A 322 12.83 -5.75 10.24
CA GLU A 322 11.56 -5.19 10.72
C GLU A 322 11.23 -5.62 12.14
N SER A 323 11.48 -6.88 12.53
CA SER A 323 11.31 -7.34 13.91
C SER A 323 12.13 -6.50 14.87
N LYS A 324 13.40 -6.24 14.56
CA LYS A 324 14.25 -5.35 15.35
C LYS A 324 13.72 -3.91 15.38
N ALA A 325 13.24 -3.41 14.24
CA ALA A 325 12.67 -2.06 14.13
C ALA A 325 11.43 -1.89 15.04
N ILE A 326 10.52 -2.87 15.02
CA ILE A 326 9.32 -2.89 15.88
C ILE A 326 9.74 -2.90 17.37
N ASN A 327 10.66 -3.80 17.75
CA ASN A 327 11.14 -3.87 19.12
C ASN A 327 11.88 -2.59 19.55
N ASN A 328 12.65 -1.97 18.65
CA ASN A 328 13.30 -0.69 18.91
C ASN A 328 12.29 0.45 19.15
N ALA A 329 11.17 0.44 18.42
CA ALA A 329 10.14 1.48 18.54
C ALA A 329 9.21 1.28 19.74
N LEU A 330 8.82 0.03 20.03
CA LEU A 330 7.81 -0.29 21.03
C LEU A 330 8.41 -0.73 22.39
N GLY A 331 9.70 -1.04 22.44
CA GLY A 331 10.37 -1.50 23.68
C GLY A 331 9.77 -2.81 24.18
N SER A 332 9.31 -2.82 25.43
CA SER A 332 8.70 -4.00 26.06
C SER A 332 7.22 -4.22 25.68
N ASN A 333 6.61 -3.30 24.93
CA ASN A 333 5.23 -3.46 24.49
C ASN A 333 5.13 -4.51 23.38
N LYS A 334 4.27 -5.52 23.57
CA LYS A 334 4.02 -6.61 22.63
C LYS A 334 2.69 -6.35 21.91
N ALA A 335 2.70 -5.40 20.99
CA ALA A 335 1.56 -5.17 20.08
C ALA A 335 1.29 -6.40 19.21
N ALA A 336 0.02 -6.66 18.90
CA ALA A 336 -0.36 -7.75 18.00
C ALA A 336 0.08 -7.43 16.56
N VAL A 337 0.91 -8.29 15.96
CA VAL A 337 1.48 -8.09 14.63
C VAL A 337 0.72 -8.91 13.58
N TYR A 338 0.45 -8.31 12.42
CA TYR A 338 -0.19 -8.95 11.27
C TYR A 338 0.58 -8.68 9.98
N ALA A 339 0.69 -9.68 9.12
CA ALA A 339 1.36 -9.61 7.82
C ALA A 339 0.45 -10.10 6.68
N PRO A 340 -0.32 -9.22 6.02
CA PRO A 340 -1.30 -9.58 4.99
C PRO A 340 -0.70 -10.10 3.69
N LYS A 341 0.57 -9.85 3.43
CA LYS A 341 1.25 -10.33 2.22
C LYS A 341 1.27 -11.84 2.10
N ALA A 342 1.16 -12.56 3.23
CA ALA A 342 0.98 -14.02 3.24
C ALA A 342 -0.22 -14.47 2.39
N ALA A 343 -1.29 -13.69 2.38
CA ALA A 343 -2.53 -13.98 1.64
C ALA A 343 -2.60 -13.25 0.28
N LEU A 344 -2.16 -12.00 0.23
CA LEU A 344 -2.38 -11.10 -0.91
C LEU A 344 -1.22 -11.06 -1.89
N GLY A 345 -0.03 -11.48 -1.46
CA GLY A 345 1.21 -11.19 -2.15
C GLY A 345 1.66 -9.73 -1.95
N HIS A 346 2.78 -9.38 -2.56
CA HIS A 346 3.39 -8.05 -2.48
C HIS A 346 3.05 -7.22 -3.71
N SER A 347 2.18 -6.22 -3.56
CA SER A 347 1.76 -5.31 -4.63
C SER A 347 2.61 -4.03 -4.70
N VAL A 348 3.91 -4.16 -4.46
CA VAL A 348 4.93 -3.10 -4.58
C VAL A 348 4.41 -1.73 -4.08
N GLY A 349 4.18 -0.76 -4.97
CA GLY A 349 3.77 0.59 -4.59
C GLY A 349 2.36 0.73 -4.03
N ALA A 350 1.46 -0.24 -4.28
CA ALA A 350 0.11 -0.22 -3.74
C ALA A 350 0.02 -0.77 -2.31
N VAL A 351 0.96 -1.66 -1.91
CA VAL A 351 0.82 -2.50 -0.72
C VAL A 351 0.59 -1.69 0.56
N GLY A 352 1.32 -0.59 0.74
CA GLY A 352 1.19 0.22 1.95
C GLY A 352 -0.18 0.89 2.11
N ALA A 353 -0.86 1.20 0.99
CA ALA A 353 -2.24 1.70 1.02
C ALA A 353 -3.25 0.58 1.32
N VAL A 354 -3.05 -0.62 0.75
CA VAL A 354 -3.85 -1.82 1.10
C VAL A 354 -3.76 -2.08 2.60
N GLU A 355 -2.56 -2.14 3.13
CA GLU A 355 -2.27 -2.40 4.55
C GLU A 355 -2.83 -1.31 5.47
N SER A 356 -2.81 -0.05 5.02
CA SER A 356 -3.47 1.06 5.74
C SER A 356 -4.98 0.87 5.83
N ILE A 357 -5.65 0.44 4.75
CA ILE A 357 -7.09 0.12 4.77
C ILE A 357 -7.36 -1.06 5.70
N LEU A 358 -6.55 -2.13 5.64
CA LEU A 358 -6.69 -3.28 6.54
C LEU A 358 -6.49 -2.89 8.01
N THR A 359 -5.59 -1.94 8.29
CA THR A 359 -5.39 -1.38 9.64
C THR A 359 -6.64 -0.62 10.11
N VAL A 360 -7.25 0.19 9.25
CA VAL A 360 -8.53 0.86 9.55
C VAL A 360 -9.63 -0.15 9.86
N LEU A 361 -9.75 -1.22 9.06
CA LEU A 361 -10.74 -2.26 9.26
C LEU A 361 -10.50 -3.05 10.56
N ALA A 362 -9.24 -3.33 10.91
CA ALA A 362 -8.89 -3.97 12.18
C ALA A 362 -9.31 -3.13 13.39
N LEU A 363 -9.10 -1.81 13.32
CA LEU A 363 -9.55 -0.87 14.37
C LEU A 363 -11.07 -0.72 14.41
N ARG A 364 -11.76 -0.73 13.27
CA ARG A 364 -13.22 -0.66 13.18
C ARG A 364 -13.88 -1.90 13.79
N ASP A 365 -13.43 -3.08 13.37
CA ASP A 365 -14.08 -4.35 13.67
C ASP A 365 -13.51 -5.03 14.91
N GLN A 366 -12.44 -4.48 15.51
CA GLN A 366 -11.83 -4.97 16.74
C GLN A 366 -11.35 -6.43 16.64
N VAL A 367 -10.83 -6.78 15.46
CA VAL A 367 -10.29 -8.10 15.17
C VAL A 367 -9.10 -7.99 14.22
N ILE A 368 -8.10 -8.85 14.37
CA ILE A 368 -6.94 -8.94 13.48
C ILE A 368 -6.99 -10.31 12.80
N PRO A 369 -6.87 -10.36 11.45
CA PRO A 369 -6.78 -11.62 10.73
C PRO A 369 -5.50 -12.39 11.08
N PRO A 370 -5.44 -13.71 10.87
CA PRO A 370 -4.21 -14.46 11.06
C PRO A 370 -3.22 -14.21 9.92
N THR A 371 -1.94 -14.12 10.23
CA THR A 371 -0.85 -14.21 9.26
C THR A 371 -0.78 -15.65 8.76
N LEU A 372 -1.05 -15.85 7.46
CA LEU A 372 -1.04 -17.17 6.86
C LEU A 372 0.39 -17.73 6.77
N ASN A 373 0.51 -19.05 6.68
CA ASN A 373 1.75 -19.78 6.41
C ASN A 373 2.84 -19.64 7.50
N LEU A 374 2.57 -19.00 8.62
CA LEU A 374 3.47 -18.95 9.76
C LEU A 374 3.26 -20.19 10.63
N GLU A 375 4.06 -21.21 10.40
CA GLU A 375 4.04 -22.48 11.15
C GLU A 375 5.11 -22.51 12.24
N ASN A 376 6.29 -21.98 11.92
CA ASN A 376 7.42 -21.94 12.81
C ASN A 376 8.03 -20.55 12.81
N LEU A 377 7.75 -19.76 13.84
CA LEU A 377 8.36 -18.44 13.98
C LEU A 377 9.89 -18.57 13.98
N ASP A 378 10.56 -17.71 13.20
CA ASP A 378 12.02 -17.66 13.19
C ASP A 378 12.53 -17.36 14.62
N PRO A 379 13.45 -18.16 15.18
CA PRO A 379 13.90 -18.00 16.56
C PRO A 379 14.63 -16.66 16.85
N GLU A 380 15.04 -15.94 15.82
CA GLU A 380 15.60 -14.61 15.95
C GLU A 380 14.53 -13.50 15.97
N ILE A 381 13.27 -13.84 15.76
CA ILE A 381 12.13 -12.90 15.73
C ILE A 381 11.35 -12.99 17.04
N ASP A 382 11.34 -11.89 17.79
CA ASP A 382 10.58 -11.76 19.05
C ASP A 382 9.39 -10.81 18.86
N LEU A 383 8.33 -11.29 18.21
CA LEU A 383 7.09 -10.57 17.95
C LEU A 383 5.87 -11.41 18.33
N ASP A 384 4.79 -10.76 18.75
CA ASP A 384 3.48 -11.39 18.95
C ASP A 384 2.69 -11.41 17.65
N VAL A 385 3.02 -12.32 16.74
CA VAL A 385 2.35 -12.43 15.43
C VAL A 385 1.04 -13.18 15.58
N VAL A 386 -0.05 -12.61 15.06
CA VAL A 386 -1.37 -13.26 15.02
C VAL A 386 -1.36 -14.39 14.01
N THR A 387 -1.64 -15.63 14.46
CA THR A 387 -1.63 -16.84 13.64
C THR A 387 -2.86 -17.71 13.89
N GLY A 388 -3.13 -18.63 12.98
CA GLY A 388 -4.14 -19.70 13.10
C GLY A 388 -5.58 -19.22 13.01
N LYS A 389 -5.99 -18.27 13.84
CA LYS A 389 -7.38 -17.76 13.87
C LYS A 389 -7.38 -16.23 14.01
N PRO A 390 -8.43 -15.55 13.53
CA PRO A 390 -8.63 -14.14 13.82
C PRO A 390 -8.57 -13.87 15.33
N ARG A 391 -7.90 -12.81 15.73
CA ARG A 391 -7.74 -12.41 17.13
C ARG A 391 -8.62 -11.21 17.44
N PRO A 392 -9.78 -11.41 18.12
CA PRO A 392 -10.55 -10.29 18.66
C PRO A 392 -9.76 -9.60 19.79
N GLY A 393 -9.94 -8.29 19.92
CA GLY A 393 -9.24 -7.52 20.95
C GLY A 393 -9.87 -6.16 21.19
N ASN A 394 -9.22 -5.34 22.02
CA ASN A 394 -9.53 -3.92 22.17
C ASN A 394 -8.38 -3.11 21.56
N TYR A 395 -8.46 -2.92 20.25
CA TYR A 395 -7.44 -2.23 19.45
C TYR A 395 -7.81 -0.75 19.32
N ARG A 396 -7.11 0.13 20.02
CA ARG A 396 -7.35 1.58 20.00
C ARG A 396 -6.44 2.30 19.03
N TYR A 397 -5.16 1.87 19.00
CA TYR A 397 -4.12 2.50 18.19
C TYR A 397 -3.30 1.46 17.45
N ALA A 398 -3.01 1.75 16.21
CA ALA A 398 -2.24 0.86 15.35
C ALA A 398 -1.20 1.62 14.54
N LEU A 399 -0.12 0.92 14.15
CA LEU A 399 0.84 1.36 13.16
C LEU A 399 0.67 0.55 11.87
N ASN A 400 0.81 1.22 10.73
CA ASN A 400 1.07 0.58 9.45
C ASN A 400 2.48 0.93 9.00
N ASN A 401 3.30 -0.09 8.73
CA ASN A 401 4.69 0.04 8.29
C ASN A 401 4.83 -0.25 6.80
N SER A 402 5.66 0.53 6.11
CA SER A 402 6.04 0.24 4.74
C SER A 402 7.51 0.59 4.51
N PHE A 403 8.27 -0.38 3.99
CA PHE A 403 9.69 -0.22 3.70
C PHE A 403 9.94 -0.50 2.22
N GLY A 404 10.75 0.35 1.57
CA GLY A 404 11.01 0.29 0.14
C GLY A 404 12.49 0.22 -0.19
N PHE A 405 12.80 -0.40 -1.33
CA PHE A 405 14.14 -0.33 -1.91
C PHE A 405 14.59 1.13 -2.02
N GLY A 406 15.89 1.38 -1.85
CA GLY A 406 16.44 2.73 -1.66
C GLY A 406 16.49 3.17 -0.19
N GLY A 407 16.03 2.28 0.73
CA GLY A 407 16.01 2.55 2.17
C GLY A 407 14.85 3.44 2.61
N HIS A 408 13.76 3.49 1.85
CA HIS A 408 12.58 4.25 2.21
C HIS A 408 11.82 3.58 3.36
N ASN A 409 11.51 4.34 4.42
CA ASN A 409 10.73 3.88 5.55
C ASN A 409 9.58 4.84 5.82
N VAL A 410 8.36 4.31 5.84
CA VAL A 410 7.14 5.06 6.17
C VAL A 410 6.40 4.33 7.28
N ALA A 411 5.98 5.08 8.31
CA ALA A 411 5.09 4.59 9.35
C ALA A 411 3.91 5.56 9.50
N VAL A 412 2.70 5.02 9.54
CA VAL A 412 1.45 5.78 9.74
C VAL A 412 0.77 5.27 10.99
N ALA A 413 0.44 6.17 11.90
CA ALA A 413 -0.29 5.88 13.13
C ALA A 413 -1.77 6.14 12.95
N PHE A 414 -2.58 5.13 13.22
CA PHE A 414 -4.03 5.16 13.15
C PHE A 414 -4.64 5.06 14.55
N GLY A 415 -5.79 5.69 14.75
CA GLY A 415 -6.59 5.58 15.95
C GLY A 415 -8.03 5.23 15.63
N ARG A 416 -8.65 4.39 16.48
CA ARG A 416 -10.09 4.12 16.43
C ARG A 416 -10.85 5.44 16.62
N TYR A 417 -11.95 5.61 15.87
CA TYR A 417 -12.83 6.78 16.01
C TYR A 417 -13.94 6.54 17.01
#